data_0dd068cb9774f0b2632d82fa59cd7187
#
_entry.id   0dd068cb9774f0b2632d82fa59cd7187
#
_cell.length_a   1.000
_cell.length_b   1.000
_cell.length_c   1.000
_cell.angle_alpha   90.00
_cell.angle_beta   90.00
_cell.angle_gamma   90.00
#
_symmetry.space_group_name_H-M   'P 1'
#
loop_
_entity.id
_entity.type
_entity.pdbx_description
1 polymer ?
#
loop_
_entity_poly.entity_id
_entity_poly.type
_entity_poly.pdbx_seq_one_letter_code
_entity_poly.pdbx_strand_id
1 'polypeptide(L)'
;MRKAQVYFYDRLAGRLVEDENGYCFQYEPDYLANHPIALSMTLPLQPEPFTDKNLFPFFDGLIPEGWLLAIATENWKLNPRDRMGLLLACCKDCIGAASILEEA
;
A
#
# COMPACT_ATOMS: atom_id res chain seq x y z
N MET A 1 8.38 12.84 2.42
CA MET A 1 7.13 12.37 1.79
C MET A 1 7.44 11.21 0.87
N ARG A 2 6.76 10.09 1.06
CA ARG A 2 6.93 8.91 0.20
C ARG A 2 5.61 8.61 -0.48
N LYS A 3 5.67 8.24 -1.77
CA LYS A 3 4.49 7.96 -2.59
C LYS A 3 4.62 6.58 -3.21
N ALA A 4 3.49 5.89 -3.36
CA ALA A 4 3.45 4.58 -3.97
C ALA A 4 2.26 4.44 -4.92
N GLN A 5 2.46 3.71 -6.00
CA GLN A 5 1.39 3.32 -6.89
C GLN A 5 0.85 1.97 -6.41
N VAL A 6 -0.46 1.87 -6.30
CA VAL A 6 -1.13 0.66 -5.83
C VAL A 6 -1.79 -0.02 -7.03
N TYR A 7 -1.33 -1.22 -7.35
CA TYR A 7 -1.90 -2.03 -8.42
C TYR A 7 -2.78 -3.12 -7.84
N PHE A 8 -3.88 -3.41 -8.50
CA PHE A 8 -4.80 -4.47 -8.10
C PHE A 8 -5.22 -5.21 -9.36
N TYR A 9 -4.90 -6.51 -9.43
CA TYR A 9 -5.09 -7.33 -10.65
C TYR A 9 -4.47 -6.66 -11.88
N ASP A 10 -3.21 -6.21 -11.74
CA ASP A 10 -2.42 -5.57 -12.80
C ASP A 10 -2.98 -4.23 -13.30
N ARG A 11 -3.92 -3.63 -12.57
CA ARG A 11 -4.48 -2.32 -12.90
C ARG A 11 -4.04 -1.30 -11.84
N LEU A 12 -3.66 -0.12 -12.28
CA LEU A 12 -3.34 0.97 -11.34
C LEU A 12 -4.63 1.41 -10.65
N ALA A 13 -4.80 0.99 -9.39
CA ALA A 13 -6.01 1.25 -8.63
C ALA A 13 -5.99 2.59 -7.92
N GLY A 14 -4.81 3.04 -7.47
CA GLY A 14 -4.72 4.29 -6.74
C GLY A 14 -3.31 4.61 -6.31
N ARG A 15 -3.20 5.63 -5.45
CA ARG A 15 -1.93 6.09 -4.92
C ARG A 15 -1.98 6.19 -3.41
N LEU A 16 -0.92 5.73 -2.78
CA LEU A 16 -0.72 5.83 -1.34
C LEU A 16 0.39 6.83 -1.07
N VAL A 17 0.12 7.80 -0.21
CA VAL A 17 1.08 8.85 0.14
C VAL A 17 1.28 8.88 1.64
N GLU A 18 2.54 8.96 2.07
CA GLU A 18 2.90 9.20 3.46
C GLU A 18 3.46 10.60 3.58
N ASP A 19 2.97 11.39 4.53
CA ASP A 19 3.50 12.71 4.84
C ASP A 19 3.66 12.87 6.36
N GLU A 20 3.96 14.08 6.80
CA GLU A 20 4.18 14.38 8.23
C GLU A 20 2.94 14.10 9.08
N ASN A 21 1.76 14.16 8.50
CA ASN A 21 0.49 14.03 9.21
C ASN A 21 -0.06 12.60 9.20
N GLY A 22 0.53 11.70 8.41
CA GLY A 22 0.10 10.33 8.31
C GLY A 22 0.03 9.83 6.88
N TYR A 23 -1.06 9.13 6.54
CA TYR A 23 -1.21 8.46 5.26
C TYR A 23 -2.46 8.92 4.54
N CYS A 24 -2.38 8.92 3.20
CA CYS A 24 -3.52 9.22 2.34
C CYS A 24 -3.55 8.20 1.20
N PHE A 25 -4.72 7.63 0.95
CA PHE A 25 -4.94 6.76 -0.21
C PHE A 25 -6.10 7.30 -1.03
N GLN A 26 -5.93 7.36 -2.35
CA GLN A 26 -6.98 7.79 -3.24
C GLN A 26 -7.02 6.90 -4.47
N TYR A 27 -8.22 6.42 -4.83
CA TYR A 27 -8.42 5.65 -6.05
C TYR A 27 -8.20 6.54 -7.28
N GLU A 28 -7.61 5.96 -8.33
CA GLU A 28 -7.45 6.65 -9.60
C GLU A 28 -8.81 6.81 -10.29
N PRO A 29 -9.09 7.99 -10.89
CA PRO A 29 -10.36 8.17 -11.61
C PRO A 29 -10.58 7.16 -12.73
N ASP A 30 -9.55 6.82 -13.47
CA ASP A 30 -9.64 5.83 -14.56
C ASP A 30 -9.99 4.45 -14.01
N TYR A 31 -9.46 4.09 -12.84
CA TYR A 31 -9.79 2.83 -12.20
C TYR A 31 -11.26 2.80 -11.80
N LEU A 32 -11.74 3.89 -11.19
CA LEU A 32 -13.14 3.99 -10.78
C LEU A 32 -14.13 3.95 -11.95
N ALA A 33 -13.68 4.40 -13.14
CA ALA A 33 -14.54 4.45 -14.33
C ALA A 33 -14.63 3.12 -15.08
N ASN A 34 -13.74 2.14 -14.79
CA ASN A 34 -13.57 0.93 -15.60
C ASN A 34 -13.69 -0.34 -14.75
N HIS A 35 -14.92 -0.71 -14.41
CA HIS A 35 -15.22 -1.93 -13.65
C HIS A 35 -14.38 -2.05 -12.40
N PRO A 36 -14.46 -1.10 -11.48
CA PRO A 36 -13.58 -1.08 -10.30
C PRO A 36 -13.97 -2.16 -9.30
N ILE A 37 -12.95 -2.64 -8.58
CA ILE A 37 -13.11 -3.55 -7.46
C ILE A 37 -12.48 -2.88 -6.24
N ALA A 38 -13.21 -2.80 -5.13
CA ALA A 38 -12.66 -2.22 -3.90
C ALA A 38 -11.51 -3.09 -3.39
N LEU A 39 -10.43 -2.45 -2.94
CA LEU A 39 -9.27 -3.15 -2.38
C LEU A 39 -9.66 -3.91 -1.11
N SER A 40 -10.55 -3.33 -0.32
CA SER A 40 -10.94 -3.86 0.98
C SER A 40 -12.30 -3.29 1.36
N MET A 41 -12.99 -3.94 2.29
CA MET A 41 -14.23 -3.42 2.85
C MET A 41 -14.00 -2.10 3.60
N THR A 42 -12.78 -1.88 4.10
CA THR A 42 -12.41 -0.62 4.78
C THR A 42 -11.99 0.47 3.82
N LEU A 43 -11.83 0.15 2.53
CA LEU A 43 -11.49 1.10 1.46
C LEU A 43 -12.51 1.00 0.33
N PRO A 44 -13.78 1.37 0.59
CA PRO A 44 -14.81 1.30 -0.44
C PRO A 44 -14.51 2.23 -1.61
N LEU A 45 -15.09 1.95 -2.76
CA LEU A 45 -14.87 2.74 -3.97
C LEU A 45 -15.47 4.13 -3.81
N GLN A 46 -14.62 5.16 -3.90
CA GLN A 46 -15.04 6.56 -3.84
C GLN A 46 -13.96 7.45 -4.44
N PRO A 47 -14.32 8.61 -5.03
CA PRO A 47 -13.33 9.53 -5.57
C PRO A 47 -12.59 10.34 -4.49
N GLU A 48 -13.16 10.46 -3.29
CA GLU A 48 -12.57 11.21 -2.19
C GLU A 48 -11.42 10.42 -1.56
N PRO A 49 -10.34 11.10 -1.14
CA PRO A 49 -9.23 10.41 -0.49
C PRO A 49 -9.58 9.91 0.90
N PHE A 50 -8.91 8.82 1.28
CA PHE A 50 -8.91 8.31 2.65
C PHE A 50 -7.66 8.84 3.36
N THR A 51 -7.80 9.23 4.62
CA THR A 51 -6.67 9.70 5.42
C THR A 51 -6.68 9.03 6.79
N ASP A 52 -5.49 8.75 7.31
CA ASP A 52 -5.33 8.17 8.65
C ASP A 52 -3.92 8.50 9.16
N LYS A 53 -3.76 8.57 10.47
CA LYS A 53 -2.45 8.76 11.09
C LYS A 53 -1.58 7.52 10.95
N ASN A 54 -2.20 6.34 10.90
CA ASN A 54 -1.52 5.05 10.78
C ASN A 54 -1.75 4.47 9.39
N LEU A 55 -0.83 3.59 8.95
CA LEU A 55 -1.01 2.89 7.69
C LEU A 55 -2.32 2.11 7.71
N PHE A 56 -3.08 2.20 6.63
CA PHE A 56 -4.39 1.55 6.53
C PHE A 56 -4.27 0.05 6.74
N PRO A 57 -5.22 -0.59 7.45
CA PRO A 57 -5.15 -2.03 7.74
C PRO A 57 -4.93 -2.90 6.51
N PHE A 58 -5.53 -2.56 5.37
CA PHE A 58 -5.34 -3.31 4.14
C PHE A 58 -3.86 -3.39 3.75
N PHE A 59 -3.18 -2.23 3.76
CA PHE A 59 -1.76 -2.17 3.38
C PHE A 59 -0.86 -2.77 4.45
N ASP A 60 -1.16 -2.51 5.71
CA ASP A 60 -0.39 -3.08 6.81
C ASP A 60 -0.45 -4.60 6.79
N GLY A 61 -1.59 -5.16 6.42
CA GLY A 61 -1.77 -6.59 6.31
C GLY A 61 -0.99 -7.24 5.16
N LEU A 62 -0.49 -6.46 4.20
CA LEU A 62 0.35 -6.99 3.13
C LEU A 62 1.79 -7.20 3.56
N ILE A 63 2.21 -6.56 4.66
CA ILE A 63 3.57 -6.69 5.17
C ILE A 63 3.75 -8.06 5.82
N PRO A 64 4.81 -8.80 5.46
CA PRO A 64 5.05 -10.13 6.07
C PRO A 64 5.16 -10.04 7.58
N GLU A 65 4.68 -11.08 8.28
CA GLU A 65 4.72 -11.14 9.72
C GLU A 65 5.64 -12.26 10.21
N GLY A 66 5.97 -12.21 11.48
CA GLY A 66 6.74 -13.26 12.13
C GLY A 66 8.13 -13.39 11.54
N TRP A 67 8.54 -14.63 11.28
CA TRP A 67 9.89 -14.92 10.82
C TRP A 67 10.18 -14.37 9.42
N LEU A 68 9.16 -14.23 8.54
CA LEU A 68 9.35 -13.64 7.22
C LEU A 68 9.75 -12.18 7.33
N LEU A 69 9.14 -11.44 8.25
CA LEU A 69 9.50 -10.05 8.48
C LEU A 69 10.93 -9.95 9.05
N ALA A 70 11.28 -10.83 9.97
CA ALA A 70 12.62 -10.85 10.54
C ALA A 70 13.68 -11.09 9.48
N ILE A 71 13.44 -12.04 8.57
CA ILE A 71 14.37 -12.30 7.46
C ILE A 71 14.48 -11.09 6.55
N ALA A 72 13.37 -10.45 6.20
CA ALA A 72 13.37 -9.29 5.33
C ALA A 72 14.14 -8.12 5.96
N THR A 73 13.90 -7.84 7.24
CA THR A 73 14.58 -6.74 7.93
C THR A 73 16.09 -7.03 8.12
N GLU A 74 16.44 -8.27 8.37
CA GLU A 74 17.85 -8.67 8.51
C GLU A 74 18.60 -8.53 7.18
N ASN A 75 18.04 -9.07 6.10
CA ASN A 75 18.69 -9.08 4.80
C ASN A 75 18.75 -7.68 4.16
N TRP A 76 17.75 -6.86 4.38
CA TRP A 76 17.63 -5.56 3.74
C TRP A 76 17.91 -4.41 4.70
N LYS A 77 18.19 -4.71 5.96
CA LYS A 77 18.47 -3.72 7.01
C LYS A 77 17.36 -2.68 7.16
N LEU A 78 16.12 -3.15 7.07
CA LEU A 78 14.95 -2.29 7.20
C LEU A 78 14.60 -2.07 8.66
N ASN A 79 14.05 -0.89 8.96
CA ASN A 79 13.53 -0.61 10.29
C ASN A 79 12.15 -1.26 10.43
N PRO A 80 11.96 -2.22 11.36
CA PRO A 80 10.66 -2.89 11.50
C PRO A 80 9.52 -1.99 11.98
N ARG A 81 9.84 -0.79 12.46
CA ARG A 81 8.82 0.20 12.85
C ARG A 81 8.41 1.11 11.70
N ASP A 82 9.18 1.13 10.62
CA ASP A 82 8.87 1.93 9.44
C ASP A 82 7.93 1.15 8.52
N ARG A 83 6.63 1.23 8.82
CA ARG A 83 5.62 0.44 8.10
C ARG A 83 5.60 0.75 6.60
N MET A 84 5.71 2.03 6.23
CA MET A 84 5.74 2.41 4.80
C MET A 84 6.98 1.86 4.10
N GLY A 85 8.14 1.93 4.75
CA GLY A 85 9.38 1.36 4.21
C GLY A 85 9.28 -0.14 4.00
N LEU A 86 8.69 -0.86 4.96
CA LEU A 86 8.47 -2.29 4.84
C LEU A 86 7.51 -2.62 3.70
N LEU A 87 6.44 -1.85 3.57
CA LEU A 87 5.47 -2.03 2.50
C LEU A 87 6.14 -1.87 1.13
N LEU A 88 6.91 -0.80 0.95
CA LEU A 88 7.60 -0.52 -0.32
C LEU A 88 8.66 -1.57 -0.65
N ALA A 89 9.34 -2.10 0.36
CA ALA A 89 10.39 -3.10 0.14
C ALA A 89 9.84 -4.51 -0.09
N CYS A 90 8.77 -4.88 0.62
CA CYS A 90 8.28 -6.27 0.64
C CYS A 90 7.13 -6.54 -0.33
N CYS A 91 6.44 -5.51 -0.81
CA CYS A 91 5.19 -5.69 -1.55
C CYS A 91 5.24 -5.29 -3.02
N LYS A 92 6.44 -5.26 -3.62
CA LYS A 92 6.57 -5.02 -5.06
C LYS A 92 5.94 -6.14 -5.88
N ASP A 93 6.15 -7.37 -5.43
CA ASP A 93 5.62 -8.58 -6.08
C ASP A 93 4.89 -9.40 -5.02
N CYS A 94 3.85 -8.82 -4.43
CA CYS A 94 3.07 -9.52 -3.43
C CYS A 94 2.39 -10.75 -4.04
N ILE A 95 2.34 -11.81 -3.26
CA ILE A 95 1.53 -12.96 -3.59
C ILE A 95 0.07 -12.53 -3.43
N GLY A 96 -0.68 -12.55 -4.54
CA GLY A 96 -2.07 -12.15 -4.52
C GLY A 96 -2.36 -11.04 -5.52
N ALA A 97 -3.49 -10.35 -5.34
CA ALA A 97 -3.99 -9.40 -6.31
C ALA A 97 -3.29 -8.03 -6.26
N ALA A 98 -2.74 -7.67 -5.11
CA ALA A 98 -2.19 -6.32 -4.90
C ALA A 98 -0.68 -6.28 -5.02
N SER A 99 -0.16 -5.21 -5.63
CA SER A 99 1.28 -4.92 -5.61
C SER A 99 1.48 -3.41 -5.40
N ILE A 100 2.57 -3.08 -4.72
CA ILE A 100 2.86 -1.71 -4.30
C ILE A 100 4.23 -1.32 -4.86
N LEU A 101 4.26 -0.30 -5.71
CA LEU A 101 5.48 0.18 -6.33
C LEU A 101 5.77 1.61 -5.88
N GLU A 102 6.99 1.84 -5.42
CA GLU A 102 7.40 3.18 -5.03
C GLU A 102 7.37 4.12 -6.22
N GLU A 103 6.80 5.30 -6.05
CA GLU A 103 6.75 6.34 -7.08
C GLU A 103 7.97 7.24 -6.91
N ALA A 104 8.71 7.40 -7.98
CA ALA A 104 9.91 8.24 -8.00
C ALA A 104 9.57 9.74 -7.91
#